data_a9ca7c5e1f0d6760c63f90aa401863b2
#
_entry.id   a9ca7c5e1f0d6760c63f90aa401863b2
#
_cell.length_a   1.000
_cell.length_b   1.000
_cell.length_c   1.000
_cell.angle_alpha   90.00
_cell.angle_beta   90.00
_cell.angle_gamma   90.00
#
_symmetry.space_group_name_H-M   'P 1'
#
loop_
_entity.id
_entity.type
_entity.pdbx_description
1 polymer ?
#
loop_
_entity_poly.entity_id
_entity_poly.type
_entity_poly.pdbx_seq_one_letter_code
_entity_poly.pdbx_strand_id
1 'polypeptide(L)'
;GATEIWNDEAQDFIVNDNYQSPTLFIATEQKIDTEVEPMFWAAVSGVEYRKIINGLCTPEEEARVVKAGEIIKESNLHLCSMPNFNTRSIQRKIKEMVESEGVGYVVFDYMEQQGDISQEYREVTGSSGRQDQILLYLATCLKTMAEDMNVGILTSQQLNDQWKNLSFVDETALAGGKATKFKIDFGSIIIPTSYLRKDLKKVEPFLKRRGVGENRQPMPNIC
;
A
#
# COMPACT_ATOMS: atom_id res chain seq x y z
N GLY A 1 6.65 11.73 4.32
CA GLY A 1 7.57 10.61 4.26
C GLY A 1 8.73 10.77 5.23
N ALA A 2 9.60 9.76 5.35
CA ALA A 2 10.79 9.80 6.18
C ALA A 2 11.76 10.88 5.70
N THR A 3 12.36 11.63 6.63
CA THR A 3 13.33 12.70 6.35
C THR A 3 14.68 12.15 5.90
N GLU A 4 15.04 10.97 6.40
CA GLU A 4 16.25 10.25 6.08
C GLU A 4 15.94 8.78 5.81
N ILE A 5 16.73 8.12 4.97
CA ILE A 5 16.66 6.69 4.70
C ILE A 5 18.08 6.09 4.70
N TRP A 6 18.21 4.84 5.08
CA TRP A 6 19.48 4.13 5.02
C TRP A 6 19.93 3.92 3.58
N ASN A 7 21.21 4.20 3.31
CA ASN A 7 21.86 3.96 2.03
C ASN A 7 22.99 2.94 2.20
N ASP A 8 22.88 1.79 1.52
CA ASP A 8 23.87 0.71 1.63
C ASP A 8 25.23 1.06 1.02
N GLU A 9 25.29 1.96 0.04
CA GLU A 9 26.57 2.38 -0.56
C GLU A 9 27.30 3.36 0.35
N ALA A 10 26.57 4.28 0.99
CA ALA A 10 27.12 5.25 1.94
C ALA A 10 27.38 4.65 3.32
N GLN A 11 26.78 3.49 3.64
CA GLN A 11 26.73 2.89 4.98
C GLN A 11 26.25 3.88 6.06
N ASP A 12 25.30 4.75 5.68
CA ASP A 12 24.74 5.79 6.56
C ASP A 12 23.31 6.18 6.13
N PHE A 13 22.64 6.91 7.00
CA PHE A 13 21.36 7.55 6.67
C PHE A 13 21.62 8.79 5.81
N ILE A 14 20.95 8.87 4.68
CA ILE A 14 21.03 10.03 3.79
C ILE A 14 19.69 10.77 3.76
N VAL A 15 19.76 12.08 3.53
CA VAL A 15 18.56 12.92 3.39
C VAL A 15 17.70 12.40 2.24
N ASN A 16 16.41 12.28 2.50
CA ASN A 16 15.42 11.94 1.50
C ASN A 16 14.86 13.23 0.89
N ASP A 17 15.35 13.58 -0.29
CA ASP A 17 14.95 14.79 -1.03
C ASP A 17 13.53 14.70 -1.62
N ASN A 18 12.84 13.57 -1.45
CA ASN A 18 11.46 13.44 -1.90
C ASN A 18 10.53 14.36 -1.10
N TYR A 19 9.49 14.83 -1.80
CA TYR A 19 8.50 15.71 -1.19
C TYR A 19 7.84 15.09 0.03
N GLN A 20 7.89 15.79 1.15
CA GLN A 20 7.37 15.34 2.44
C GLN A 20 6.00 15.96 2.68
N SER A 21 4.96 15.38 2.14
CA SER A 21 3.58 15.76 2.44
C SER A 21 3.04 14.95 3.63
N PRO A 22 2.26 15.57 4.53
CA PRO A 22 1.54 14.84 5.55
C PRO A 22 0.68 13.74 4.91
N THR A 23 0.83 12.52 5.41
CA THR A 23 0.22 11.33 4.84
C THR A 23 -0.53 10.54 5.92
N LEU A 24 -1.76 10.17 5.66
CA LEU A 24 -2.54 9.25 6.49
C LEU A 24 -2.47 7.85 5.89
N PHE A 25 -1.99 6.88 6.67
CA PHE A 25 -2.05 5.46 6.34
C PHE A 25 -3.17 4.79 7.15
N ILE A 26 -4.16 4.25 6.46
CA ILE A 26 -5.28 3.51 7.06
C ILE A 26 -5.08 2.02 6.77
N ALA A 27 -4.80 1.24 7.82
CA ALA A 27 -4.72 -0.21 7.74
C ALA A 27 -6.10 -0.81 8.05
N THR A 28 -6.62 -1.61 7.12
CA THR A 28 -7.94 -2.24 7.27
C THR A 28 -7.87 -3.65 7.87
N GLU A 29 -6.73 -4.31 7.79
CA GLU A 29 -6.51 -5.67 8.27
C GLU A 29 -5.33 -5.77 9.22
N GLN A 30 -4.20 -5.14 8.86
CA GLN A 30 -2.95 -5.27 9.57
C GLN A 30 -2.95 -4.47 10.89
N LYS A 31 -2.28 -5.02 11.89
CA LYS A 31 -2.06 -4.32 13.16
C LYS A 31 -0.93 -3.30 13.02
N ILE A 32 -1.17 -2.10 13.52
CA ILE A 32 -0.21 -0.99 13.39
C ILE A 32 1.12 -1.33 14.06
N ASP A 33 1.08 -1.71 15.33
CA ASP A 33 2.25 -1.90 16.19
C ASP A 33 3.12 -3.11 15.84
N THR A 34 2.50 -4.20 15.39
CA THR A 34 3.19 -5.47 15.19
C THR A 34 3.46 -5.82 13.72
N GLU A 35 2.79 -5.14 12.79
CA GLU A 35 2.90 -5.45 11.37
C GLU A 35 3.27 -4.22 10.53
N VAL A 36 2.52 -3.11 10.67
CA VAL A 36 2.70 -1.93 9.82
C VAL A 36 3.96 -1.14 10.21
N GLU A 37 4.14 -0.79 11.48
CA GLU A 37 5.33 -0.06 11.93
C GLU A 37 6.63 -0.80 11.61
N PRO A 38 6.78 -2.12 11.86
CA PRO A 38 7.97 -2.85 11.46
C PRO A 38 8.27 -2.83 9.96
N MET A 39 7.26 -2.75 9.10
CA MET A 39 7.48 -2.58 7.66
C MET A 39 8.10 -1.21 7.35
N PHE A 40 7.63 -0.15 8.01
CA PHE A 40 8.22 1.19 7.85
C PHE A 40 9.63 1.25 8.44
N TRP A 41 9.88 0.61 9.60
CA TRP A 41 11.23 0.51 10.16
C TRP A 41 12.18 -0.20 9.20
N ALA A 42 11.75 -1.31 8.59
CA ALA A 42 12.54 -2.03 7.59
C ALA A 42 12.85 -1.16 6.37
N ALA A 43 11.85 -0.43 5.87
CA ALA A 43 12.01 0.44 4.70
C ALA A 43 12.99 1.60 4.94
N VAL A 44 12.98 2.19 6.14
CA VAL A 44 13.83 3.34 6.49
C VAL A 44 15.23 2.91 6.93
N SER A 45 15.35 1.81 7.70
CA SER A 45 16.63 1.31 8.23
C SER A 45 17.45 0.50 7.22
N GLY A 46 16.83 0.03 6.12
CA GLY A 46 17.44 -0.94 5.21
C GLY A 46 17.65 -2.34 5.82
N VAL A 47 17.08 -2.63 6.98
CA VAL A 47 17.15 -3.94 7.63
C VAL A 47 16.00 -4.82 7.14
N GLU A 48 16.30 -6.10 6.88
CA GLU A 48 15.28 -7.03 6.41
C GLU A 48 14.14 -7.18 7.44
N TYR A 49 12.88 -7.00 7.00
CA TYR A 49 11.69 -7.09 7.82
C TYR A 49 11.63 -8.35 8.69
N ARG A 50 12.00 -9.52 8.12
CA ARG A 50 11.99 -10.78 8.87
C ARG A 50 12.96 -10.81 10.03
N LYS A 51 14.10 -10.12 9.94
CA LYS A 51 15.05 -10.00 11.06
C LYS A 51 14.44 -9.18 12.18
N ILE A 52 13.76 -8.08 11.83
CA ILE A 52 13.13 -7.18 12.81
C ILE A 52 12.05 -7.94 13.60
N ILE A 53 11.09 -8.55 12.92
CA ILE A 53 9.96 -9.23 13.60
C ILE A 53 10.36 -10.48 14.38
N ASN A 54 11.48 -11.11 14.04
CA ASN A 54 11.97 -12.31 14.73
C ASN A 54 13.06 -12.01 15.76
N GLY A 55 13.46 -10.75 15.95
CA GLY A 55 14.52 -10.38 16.89
C GLY A 55 15.90 -10.93 16.51
N LEU A 56 16.18 -11.03 15.20
CA LEU A 56 17.42 -11.59 14.64
C LEU A 56 18.38 -10.51 14.11
N CYS A 57 18.20 -9.26 14.52
CA CYS A 57 19.07 -8.15 14.15
C CYS A 57 20.43 -8.27 14.85
N THR A 58 21.51 -7.89 14.16
CA THR A 58 22.79 -7.63 14.83
C THR A 58 22.68 -6.33 15.65
N PRO A 59 23.61 -6.06 16.60
CA PRO A 59 23.59 -4.81 17.36
C PRO A 59 23.62 -3.55 16.47
N GLU A 60 24.34 -3.59 15.35
CA GLU A 60 24.41 -2.49 14.38
C GLU A 60 23.09 -2.33 13.62
N GLU A 61 22.46 -3.44 13.23
CA GLU A 61 21.14 -3.43 12.61
C GLU A 61 20.06 -2.91 13.57
N GLU A 62 20.12 -3.34 14.84
CA GLU A 62 19.21 -2.90 15.88
C GLU A 62 19.31 -1.37 16.10
N ALA A 63 20.52 -0.82 16.16
CA ALA A 63 20.74 0.62 16.25
C ALA A 63 20.13 1.38 15.07
N ARG A 64 20.22 0.84 13.83
CA ARG A 64 19.59 1.40 12.65
C ARG A 64 18.06 1.36 12.72
N VAL A 65 17.49 0.27 13.21
CA VAL A 65 16.04 0.12 13.39
C VAL A 65 15.51 1.12 14.42
N VAL A 66 16.22 1.30 15.54
CA VAL A 66 15.86 2.31 16.55
C VAL A 66 15.87 3.72 15.94
N LYS A 67 16.93 4.10 15.23
CA LYS A 67 17.02 5.38 14.54
C LYS A 67 15.87 5.55 13.50
N ALA A 68 15.55 4.50 12.76
CA ALA A 68 14.43 4.52 11.81
C ALA A 68 13.09 4.78 12.50
N GLY A 69 12.87 4.20 13.69
CA GLY A 69 11.69 4.46 14.51
C GLY A 69 11.58 5.93 14.92
N GLU A 70 12.68 6.55 15.32
CA GLU A 70 12.74 7.99 15.65
C GLU A 70 12.40 8.87 14.43
N ILE A 71 13.02 8.58 13.28
CA ILE A 71 12.75 9.29 12.02
C ILE A 71 11.27 9.20 11.62
N ILE A 72 10.65 8.03 11.75
CA ILE A 72 9.24 7.83 11.41
C ILE A 72 8.34 8.57 12.39
N LYS A 73 8.66 8.55 13.68
CA LYS A 73 7.92 9.27 14.73
C LYS A 73 7.93 10.78 14.52
N GLU A 74 9.03 11.32 14.02
CA GLU A 74 9.19 12.75 13.70
C GLU A 74 8.65 13.10 12.30
N SER A 75 8.30 12.11 11.49
CA SER A 75 7.75 12.32 10.16
C SER A 75 6.27 12.69 10.21
N ASN A 76 5.78 13.30 9.12
CA ASN A 76 4.36 13.63 8.95
C ASN A 76 3.55 12.40 8.48
N LEU A 77 3.86 11.19 8.98
CA LEU A 77 3.14 9.95 8.70
C LEU A 77 2.22 9.61 9.87
N HIS A 78 0.92 9.61 9.62
CA HIS A 78 -0.11 9.28 10.60
C HIS A 78 -0.66 7.89 10.32
N LEU A 79 -0.57 6.99 11.30
CA LEU A 79 -1.03 5.62 11.18
C LEU A 79 -2.39 5.45 11.86
N CYS A 80 -3.34 4.81 11.19
CA CYS A 80 -4.69 4.57 11.70
C CYS A 80 -5.12 3.12 11.42
N SER A 81 -5.53 2.40 12.44
CA SER A 81 -6.17 1.09 12.28
C SER A 81 -7.68 1.26 12.13
N MET A 82 -8.26 0.65 11.10
CA MET A 82 -9.69 0.71 10.83
C MET A 82 -10.20 -0.66 10.33
N PRO A 83 -10.16 -1.69 11.19
CA PRO A 83 -10.52 -3.07 10.78
C PRO A 83 -12.00 -3.24 10.43
N ASN A 84 -12.87 -2.38 10.97
CA ASN A 84 -14.26 -2.30 10.56
C ASN A 84 -14.54 -0.89 10.05
N PHE A 85 -14.86 -0.77 8.78
CA PHE A 85 -15.08 0.52 8.16
C PHE A 85 -16.37 0.56 7.33
N ASN A 86 -16.89 1.75 7.21
CA ASN A 86 -17.87 2.15 6.20
C ASN A 86 -17.43 3.49 5.60
N THR A 87 -18.08 3.95 4.55
CA THR A 87 -17.64 5.17 3.85
C THR A 87 -17.70 6.40 4.76
N ARG A 88 -18.65 6.46 5.68
CA ARG A 88 -18.79 7.59 6.63
C ARG A 88 -17.63 7.64 7.62
N SER A 89 -17.18 6.48 8.13
CA SER A 89 -16.04 6.42 9.07
C SER A 89 -14.73 6.81 8.38
N ILE A 90 -14.51 6.36 7.13
CA ILE A 90 -13.36 6.75 6.31
C ILE A 90 -13.38 8.25 6.08
N GLN A 91 -14.50 8.79 5.58
CA GLN A 91 -14.66 10.21 5.28
C GLN A 91 -14.39 11.10 6.49
N ARG A 92 -14.95 10.73 7.65
CA ARG A 92 -14.74 11.46 8.90
C ARG A 92 -13.27 11.48 9.29
N LYS A 93 -12.57 10.33 9.18
CA LYS A 93 -11.16 10.24 9.56
C LYS A 93 -10.28 11.04 8.60
N ILE A 94 -10.49 10.95 7.30
CA ILE A 94 -9.74 11.74 6.32
C ILE A 94 -9.96 13.24 6.59
N LYS A 95 -11.22 13.67 6.75
CA LYS A 95 -11.55 15.07 7.02
C LYS A 95 -10.88 15.59 8.29
N GLU A 96 -10.96 14.83 9.39
CA GLU A 96 -10.26 15.14 10.65
C GLU A 96 -8.77 15.40 10.41
N MET A 97 -8.09 14.49 9.69
CA MET A 97 -6.65 14.57 9.47
C MET A 97 -6.26 15.66 8.47
N VAL A 98 -7.11 15.98 7.50
CA VAL A 98 -6.91 17.12 6.61
C VAL A 98 -7.00 18.43 7.39
N GLU A 99 -7.99 18.56 8.28
CA GLU A 99 -8.23 19.78 9.05
C GLU A 99 -7.19 19.98 10.17
N SER A 100 -6.74 18.90 10.87
CA SER A 100 -5.81 19.00 11.99
C SER A 100 -4.34 18.97 11.58
N GLU A 101 -3.97 18.16 10.59
CA GLU A 101 -2.58 17.84 10.24
C GLU A 101 -2.19 18.27 8.82
N GLY A 102 -3.15 18.78 8.03
CA GLY A 102 -2.90 19.17 6.65
C GLY A 102 -2.58 17.99 5.72
N VAL A 103 -3.16 16.81 5.99
CA VAL A 103 -2.92 15.61 5.17
C VAL A 103 -3.28 15.86 3.72
N GLY A 104 -2.31 15.63 2.82
CA GLY A 104 -2.49 15.74 1.37
C GLY A 104 -2.57 14.39 0.66
N TYR A 105 -2.11 13.31 1.33
CA TYR A 105 -2.16 11.95 0.79
C TYR A 105 -2.74 10.97 1.79
N VAL A 106 -3.54 10.03 1.28
CA VAL A 106 -4.13 8.94 2.06
C VAL A 106 -3.74 7.62 1.40
N VAL A 107 -3.20 6.70 2.19
CA VAL A 107 -3.03 5.31 1.80
C VAL A 107 -4.10 4.50 2.50
N PHE A 108 -5.00 3.89 1.74
CA PHE A 108 -6.07 3.03 2.23
C PHE A 108 -5.74 1.57 1.87
N ASP A 109 -5.22 0.83 2.82
CA ASP A 109 -4.67 -0.50 2.61
C ASP A 109 -5.51 -1.55 3.36
N TYR A 110 -6.38 -2.23 2.66
CA TYR A 110 -6.78 -2.22 1.25
C TYR A 110 -8.31 -2.23 1.10
N MET A 111 -8.80 -2.13 -0.14
CA MET A 111 -10.24 -2.24 -0.41
C MET A 111 -10.70 -3.70 -0.30
N GLU A 112 -11.56 -3.98 0.65
CA GLU A 112 -12.18 -5.28 0.84
C GLU A 112 -13.67 -5.17 1.22
N GLN A 113 -14.38 -6.28 1.05
CA GLN A 113 -15.76 -6.39 1.51
C GLN A 113 -15.79 -6.80 2.98
N GLN A 114 -16.14 -5.89 3.85
CA GLN A 114 -16.36 -6.13 5.28
C GLN A 114 -17.83 -5.98 5.67
N GLY A 115 -18.14 -6.32 6.95
CA GLY A 115 -19.51 -6.29 7.46
C GLY A 115 -20.15 -4.91 7.37
N ASP A 116 -19.46 -3.89 7.87
CA ASP A 116 -20.00 -2.53 7.99
C ASP A 116 -20.22 -1.86 6.63
N ILE A 117 -19.29 -2.02 5.68
CA ILE A 117 -19.48 -1.50 4.31
C ILE A 117 -20.58 -2.27 3.57
N SER A 118 -20.74 -3.56 3.83
CA SER A 118 -21.81 -4.38 3.25
C SER A 118 -23.17 -3.98 3.79
N GLN A 119 -23.24 -3.64 5.08
CA GLN A 119 -24.46 -3.13 5.71
C GLN A 119 -24.82 -1.76 5.17
N GLU A 120 -23.86 -0.83 5.11
CA GLU A 120 -24.07 0.50 4.53
C GLU A 120 -24.56 0.42 3.09
N TYR A 121 -23.95 -0.45 2.26
CA TYR A 121 -24.40 -0.67 0.89
C TYR A 121 -25.87 -1.10 0.84
N ARG A 122 -26.29 -2.02 1.72
CA ARG A 122 -27.68 -2.47 1.81
C ARG A 122 -28.62 -1.34 2.23
N GLU A 123 -28.21 -0.52 3.18
CA GLU A 123 -29.01 0.64 3.64
C GLU A 123 -29.22 1.66 2.52
N VAL A 124 -28.18 1.91 1.71
CA VAL A 124 -28.21 2.90 0.63
C VAL A 124 -28.95 2.39 -0.60
N THR A 125 -28.80 1.12 -0.97
CA THR A 125 -29.33 0.56 -2.22
C THR A 125 -30.62 -0.24 -2.05
N GLY A 126 -30.98 -0.61 -0.83
CA GLY A 126 -32.12 -1.48 -0.52
C GLY A 126 -31.90 -2.95 -0.85
N SER A 127 -30.67 -3.36 -1.24
CA SER A 127 -30.37 -4.74 -1.61
C SER A 127 -29.00 -5.21 -1.10
N SER A 128 -28.86 -6.52 -0.89
CA SER A 128 -27.57 -7.12 -0.60
C SER A 128 -26.70 -7.10 -1.87
N GLY A 129 -25.59 -6.38 -1.83
CA GLY A 129 -24.65 -6.33 -2.96
C GLY A 129 -23.77 -7.58 -3.05
N ARG A 130 -23.37 -7.94 -4.28
CA ARG A 130 -22.24 -8.84 -4.50
C ARG A 130 -20.94 -8.08 -4.21
N GLN A 131 -19.85 -8.82 -4.00
CA GLN A 131 -18.53 -8.24 -3.72
C GLN A 131 -18.12 -7.17 -4.75
N ASP A 132 -18.32 -7.45 -6.04
CA ASP A 132 -17.97 -6.51 -7.12
C ASP A 132 -18.75 -5.18 -7.04
N GLN A 133 -20.01 -5.23 -6.61
CA GLN A 133 -20.85 -4.06 -6.44
C GLN A 133 -20.45 -3.23 -5.22
N ILE A 134 -20.12 -3.91 -4.10
CA ILE A 134 -19.66 -3.25 -2.87
C ILE A 134 -18.29 -2.60 -3.07
N LEU A 135 -17.36 -3.27 -3.74
CA LEU A 135 -16.04 -2.70 -4.03
C LEU A 135 -16.12 -1.53 -5.02
N LEU A 136 -17.01 -1.59 -6.02
CA LEU A 136 -17.29 -0.47 -6.92
C LEU A 136 -17.88 0.73 -6.16
N TYR A 137 -18.81 0.47 -5.23
CA TYR A 137 -19.38 1.50 -4.36
C TYR A 137 -18.29 2.17 -3.52
N LEU A 138 -17.44 1.37 -2.85
CA LEU A 138 -16.31 1.87 -2.05
C LEU A 138 -15.35 2.71 -2.90
N ALA A 139 -14.93 2.21 -4.07
CA ALA A 139 -14.05 2.93 -4.98
C ALA A 139 -14.66 4.27 -5.45
N THR A 140 -15.98 4.26 -5.70
CA THR A 140 -16.70 5.50 -6.07
C THR A 140 -16.69 6.51 -4.94
N CYS A 141 -16.93 6.06 -3.69
CA CYS A 141 -16.90 6.95 -2.53
C CYS A 141 -15.49 7.48 -2.25
N LEU A 142 -14.44 6.62 -2.37
CA LEU A 142 -13.05 7.06 -2.22
C LEU A 142 -12.67 8.12 -3.27
N LYS A 143 -13.09 7.93 -4.53
CA LYS A 143 -12.86 8.93 -5.59
C LYS A 143 -13.54 10.27 -5.25
N THR A 144 -14.79 10.25 -4.81
CA THR A 144 -15.50 11.45 -4.37
C THR A 144 -14.80 12.13 -3.20
N MET A 145 -14.35 11.36 -2.19
CA MET A 145 -13.60 11.91 -1.06
C MET A 145 -12.28 12.57 -1.50
N ALA A 146 -11.57 11.97 -2.46
CA ALA A 146 -10.33 12.52 -3.00
C ALA A 146 -10.58 13.88 -3.66
N GLU A 147 -11.66 13.99 -4.44
CA GLU A 147 -12.06 15.24 -5.11
C GLU A 147 -12.54 16.30 -4.12
N ASP A 148 -13.48 15.95 -3.22
CA ASP A 148 -14.09 16.88 -2.28
C ASP A 148 -13.09 17.46 -1.26
N MET A 149 -12.10 16.67 -0.83
CA MET A 149 -11.11 17.07 0.16
C MET A 149 -9.76 17.46 -0.46
N ASN A 150 -9.64 17.40 -1.79
CA ASN A 150 -8.41 17.70 -2.53
C ASN A 150 -7.19 16.92 -2.00
N VAL A 151 -7.35 15.59 -1.80
CA VAL A 151 -6.30 14.68 -1.34
C VAL A 151 -6.02 13.61 -2.40
N GLY A 152 -4.77 13.15 -2.48
CA GLY A 152 -4.42 11.97 -3.26
C GLY A 152 -4.76 10.70 -2.46
N ILE A 153 -5.56 9.77 -3.02
CA ILE A 153 -5.83 8.49 -2.37
C ILE A 153 -5.15 7.36 -3.16
N LEU A 154 -4.25 6.64 -2.49
CA LEU A 154 -3.66 5.39 -2.96
C LEU A 154 -4.36 4.24 -2.26
N THR A 155 -4.81 3.25 -3.03
CA THR A 155 -5.36 2.03 -2.45
C THR A 155 -4.93 0.81 -3.24
N SER A 156 -5.05 -0.36 -2.63
CA SER A 156 -4.79 -1.65 -3.25
C SER A 156 -6.06 -2.50 -3.28
N GLN A 157 -6.07 -3.50 -4.15
CA GLN A 157 -7.14 -4.47 -4.26
C GLN A 157 -6.54 -5.81 -4.65
N GLN A 158 -7.03 -6.89 -4.07
CA GLN A 158 -6.56 -8.24 -4.39
C GLN A 158 -6.94 -8.64 -5.82
N LEU A 159 -6.10 -9.47 -6.42
CA LEU A 159 -6.44 -10.16 -7.66
C LEU A 159 -7.32 -11.37 -7.36
N ASN A 160 -8.24 -11.69 -8.28
CA ASN A 160 -9.01 -12.93 -8.19
C ASN A 160 -8.13 -14.16 -8.51
N ASP A 161 -8.53 -15.36 -8.09
CA ASP A 161 -7.72 -16.57 -8.28
C ASP A 161 -7.48 -16.95 -9.74
N GLN A 162 -8.25 -16.42 -10.67
CA GLN A 162 -8.14 -16.74 -12.10
C GLN A 162 -6.93 -16.07 -12.77
N TRP A 163 -6.34 -15.02 -12.16
CA TRP A 163 -5.21 -14.30 -12.74
C TRP A 163 -4.02 -15.22 -13.07
N LYS A 164 -3.84 -16.30 -12.32
CA LYS A 164 -2.77 -17.30 -12.52
C LYS A 164 -2.89 -18.06 -13.85
N ASN A 165 -4.10 -18.11 -14.40
CA ASN A 165 -4.44 -18.81 -15.64
C ASN A 165 -4.46 -17.88 -16.86
N LEU A 166 -4.32 -16.57 -16.66
CA LEU A 166 -4.33 -15.60 -17.74
C LEU A 166 -2.98 -15.57 -18.45
N SER A 167 -2.99 -15.51 -19.77
CA SER A 167 -1.79 -15.30 -20.58
C SER A 167 -1.24 -13.88 -20.43
N PHE A 168 -2.10 -12.93 -20.09
CA PHE A 168 -1.79 -11.54 -19.79
C PHE A 168 -2.69 -11.08 -18.63
N VAL A 169 -2.09 -10.51 -17.59
CA VAL A 169 -2.83 -10.03 -16.42
C VAL A 169 -3.22 -8.57 -16.64
N ASP A 170 -4.51 -8.35 -16.74
CA ASP A 170 -5.12 -7.04 -16.91
C ASP A 170 -6.18 -6.78 -15.82
N GLU A 171 -6.95 -5.74 -15.97
CA GLU A 171 -8.02 -5.38 -15.03
C GLU A 171 -9.12 -6.43 -14.85
N THR A 172 -9.16 -7.46 -15.72
CA THR A 172 -10.10 -8.58 -15.56
C THR A 172 -9.74 -9.49 -14.40
N ALA A 173 -8.50 -9.38 -13.93
CA ALA A 173 -7.98 -10.13 -12.80
C ALA A 173 -8.31 -9.48 -11.44
N LEU A 174 -8.93 -8.29 -11.40
CA LEU A 174 -9.31 -7.66 -10.14
C LEU A 174 -10.39 -8.47 -9.42
N ALA A 175 -10.19 -8.72 -8.14
CA ALA A 175 -11.25 -9.25 -7.29
C ALA A 175 -12.39 -8.23 -7.22
N GLY A 176 -13.63 -8.67 -7.50
CA GLY A 176 -14.77 -7.76 -7.56
C GLY A 176 -15.02 -7.09 -8.91
N GLY A 177 -14.27 -7.44 -9.97
CA GLY A 177 -14.63 -7.12 -11.35
C GLY A 177 -14.04 -5.84 -11.94
N LYS A 178 -14.22 -5.69 -13.25
CA LYS A 178 -13.63 -4.64 -14.10
C LYS A 178 -14.12 -3.22 -13.82
N ALA A 179 -15.25 -3.06 -13.15
CA ALA A 179 -15.90 -1.76 -13.03
C ALA A 179 -15.11 -0.77 -12.16
N THR A 180 -14.33 -1.26 -11.21
CA THR A 180 -13.48 -0.44 -10.32
C THR A 180 -12.47 0.40 -11.12
N LYS A 181 -11.96 -0.10 -12.25
CA LYS A 181 -11.01 0.64 -13.10
C LYS A 181 -11.52 2.00 -13.59
N PHE A 182 -12.83 2.17 -13.72
CA PHE A 182 -13.41 3.43 -14.17
C PHE A 182 -13.43 4.53 -13.09
N LYS A 183 -13.01 4.19 -11.87
CA LYS A 183 -12.96 5.09 -10.71
C LYS A 183 -11.55 5.49 -10.31
N ILE A 184 -10.53 5.00 -11.02
CA ILE A 184 -9.12 5.28 -10.74
C ILE A 184 -8.52 6.14 -11.86
N ASP A 185 -7.62 7.06 -11.50
CA ASP A 185 -6.89 7.89 -12.46
C ASP A 185 -5.64 7.17 -12.98
N PHE A 186 -5.03 6.35 -12.12
CA PHE A 186 -3.86 5.54 -12.43
C PHE A 186 -3.91 4.21 -11.69
N GLY A 187 -3.47 3.13 -12.33
CA GLY A 187 -3.39 1.81 -11.72
C GLY A 187 -2.20 1.01 -12.23
N SER A 188 -1.67 0.15 -11.36
CA SER A 188 -0.65 -0.84 -11.71
C SER A 188 -1.00 -2.19 -11.10
N ILE A 189 -0.55 -3.27 -11.75
CA ILE A 189 -0.74 -4.64 -11.28
C ILE A 189 0.63 -5.18 -10.91
N ILE A 190 0.76 -5.64 -9.65
CA ILE A 190 1.98 -6.26 -9.14
C ILE A 190 1.76 -7.77 -9.12
N ILE A 191 2.60 -8.52 -9.83
CA ILE A 191 2.56 -9.98 -9.87
C ILE A 191 3.94 -10.57 -9.56
N PRO A 192 4.00 -11.76 -8.93
CA PRO A 192 5.27 -12.41 -8.64
C PRO A 192 6.06 -12.71 -9.93
N THR A 193 7.36 -12.43 -9.93
CA THR A 193 8.25 -12.64 -11.08
C THR A 193 8.29 -14.10 -11.56
N SER A 194 8.01 -15.06 -10.68
CA SER A 194 7.91 -16.48 -11.02
C SER A 194 6.81 -16.78 -12.06
N TYR A 195 5.78 -15.95 -12.15
CA TYR A 195 4.74 -16.06 -13.17
C TYR A 195 5.12 -15.41 -14.50
N LEU A 196 6.07 -14.48 -14.49
CA LEU A 196 6.61 -13.86 -15.71
C LEU A 196 7.59 -14.76 -16.47
N ARG A 197 8.08 -15.85 -15.84
CA ARG A 197 9.09 -16.75 -16.45
C ARG A 197 8.65 -17.43 -17.73
N LYS A 198 7.35 -17.56 -18.01
CA LYS A 198 6.86 -18.09 -19.29
C LYS A 198 7.08 -17.14 -20.47
N ASP A 199 7.32 -15.84 -20.19
CA ASP A 199 7.48 -14.78 -21.20
C ASP A 199 8.72 -13.89 -20.99
N LEU A 200 9.74 -14.38 -20.29
CA LEU A 200 10.98 -13.62 -20.00
C LEU A 200 11.63 -13.01 -21.23
N LYS A 201 11.48 -13.62 -22.41
CA LYS A 201 11.96 -13.05 -23.68
C LYS A 201 11.33 -11.70 -24.01
N LYS A 202 10.11 -11.41 -23.53
CA LYS A 202 9.43 -10.12 -23.72
C LYS A 202 9.80 -9.07 -22.67
N VAL A 203 10.21 -9.52 -21.48
CA VAL A 203 10.55 -8.65 -20.33
C VAL A 203 12.04 -8.34 -20.27
N GLU A 204 12.89 -9.19 -20.85
CA GLU A 204 14.33 -9.05 -20.90
C GLU A 204 14.84 -7.68 -21.41
N PRO A 205 14.25 -7.07 -22.46
CA PRO A 205 14.63 -5.73 -22.87
C PRO A 205 14.30 -4.64 -21.86
N PHE A 206 13.25 -4.84 -21.04
CA PHE A 206 12.83 -3.91 -19.98
C PHE A 206 13.75 -3.98 -18.77
N LEU A 207 14.18 -5.18 -18.38
CA LEU A 207 15.12 -5.40 -17.29
C LEU A 207 16.53 -4.90 -17.65
N LYS A 208 16.98 -5.12 -18.90
CA LYS A 208 18.26 -4.60 -19.41
C LYS A 208 18.32 -3.07 -19.43
N ARG A 209 17.21 -2.38 -19.73
CA ARG A 209 17.12 -0.91 -19.71
C ARG A 209 17.26 -0.31 -18.30
N ARG A 210 16.97 -1.07 -17.24
CA ARG A 210 17.11 -0.64 -15.85
C ARG A 210 18.41 -1.07 -15.19
N GLY A 211 19.42 -1.56 -15.95
CA GLY A 211 20.72 -1.96 -15.42
C GLY A 211 20.67 -3.18 -14.49
N VAL A 212 19.64 -3.98 -14.58
CA VAL A 212 19.54 -5.26 -13.86
C VAL A 212 20.39 -6.27 -14.65
N GLY A 213 21.67 -6.35 -14.34
CA GLY A 213 22.63 -7.26 -14.97
C GLY A 213 22.41 -8.71 -14.56
N GLU A 214 23.01 -9.62 -15.31
CA GLU A 214 22.90 -11.08 -15.22
C GLU A 214 23.31 -11.70 -13.85
N ASN A 215 23.85 -10.92 -12.90
CA ASN A 215 24.42 -11.39 -11.64
C ASN A 215 23.65 -10.99 -10.37
N ARG A 216 22.43 -10.45 -10.48
CA ARG A 216 21.61 -10.23 -9.27
C ARG A 216 20.73 -11.44 -9.01
N GLN A 217 20.93 -12.06 -7.85
CA GLN A 217 19.97 -13.00 -7.30
C GLN A 217 18.57 -12.33 -7.29
N PRO A 218 17.51 -13.08 -7.59
CA PRO A 218 16.16 -12.53 -7.53
C PRO A 218 15.95 -11.96 -6.13
N MET A 219 15.50 -10.69 -6.06
CA MET A 219 15.10 -10.10 -4.78
C MET A 219 14.12 -11.06 -4.10
N PRO A 220 14.27 -11.34 -2.80
CA PRO A 220 13.32 -12.15 -2.07
C PRO A 220 11.94 -11.51 -2.24
N ASN A 221 10.93 -12.35 -2.49
CA ASN A 221 9.55 -11.92 -2.60
C ASN A 221 9.21 -11.07 -1.37
N ILE A 222 9.00 -9.78 -1.57
CA ILE A 222 8.33 -8.95 -0.60
C ILE A 222 6.87 -9.32 -0.76
N CYS A 223 6.38 -10.17 0.14
CA CYS A 223 4.95 -10.42 0.32
C CYS A 223 4.37 -9.34 1.19
#